data_8b0444ba78a192829a540e24a9d4f03b
#
_entry.id   8b0444ba78a192829a540e24a9d4f03b
#
_cell.length_a   1.000
_cell.length_b   1.000
_cell.length_c   1.000
_cell.angle_alpha   90.00
_cell.angle_beta   90.00
_cell.angle_gamma   90.00
#
_symmetry.space_group_name_H-M   'P 1'
#
loop_
_entity.id
_entity.type
_entity.pdbx_description
1 polymer ?
#
loop_
_entity_poly.entity_id
_entity_poly.type
_entity_poly.pdbx_seq_one_letter_code
_entity_poly.pdbx_strand_id
1 'polypeptide(L)'
;MICGYARVSTKIQEREGNSLEAQEELLKAAGAKIVFSDSFTGATLDRPQLNELRKALEPGDTLMITKLDRLARSASQGISFIEELLSHGINVHVLNMGLMDSSPTGKLIRSILLAFAEFERDMIVERTQEGRRISGHYGGRPKKYKQEQLEHALYLLESYSYNQVAAMTGISVSTLYRTKLRKGLEE
;
A
#
# COMPACT_ATOMS: atom_id res chain seq x y z
N MET A 1 -9.34 -28.58 -6.86
CA MET A 1 -8.47 -28.43 -8.06
C MET A 1 -7.20 -27.63 -7.69
N ILE A 2 -6.11 -27.70 -8.48
CA ILE A 2 -4.92 -26.87 -8.25
C ILE A 2 -4.82 -25.85 -9.38
N CYS A 3 -4.91 -24.57 -9.04
CA CYS A 3 -4.84 -23.45 -9.97
C CYS A 3 -3.56 -22.64 -9.70
N GLY A 4 -2.77 -22.42 -10.74
CA GLY A 4 -1.58 -21.60 -10.70
C GLY A 4 -1.87 -20.12 -11.00
N TYR A 5 -1.07 -19.21 -10.41
CA TYR A 5 -1.05 -17.80 -10.80
C TYR A 5 0.36 -17.31 -11.03
N ALA A 6 0.58 -16.70 -12.20
CA ALA A 6 1.85 -16.13 -12.60
C ALA A 6 1.69 -14.63 -12.90
N ARG A 7 2.74 -13.84 -12.62
CA ARG A 7 2.73 -12.39 -12.89
C ARG A 7 4.11 -11.86 -13.23
N VAL A 8 4.17 -11.00 -14.24
CA VAL A 8 5.38 -10.24 -14.59
C VAL A 8 5.07 -8.75 -14.73
N SER A 9 6.08 -7.90 -14.52
CA SER A 9 6.04 -6.49 -14.89
C SER A 9 6.93 -6.29 -16.11
N THR A 10 6.46 -5.57 -17.13
CA THR A 10 7.15 -5.33 -18.40
C THR A 10 8.56 -4.74 -18.28
N LYS A 11 8.91 -4.11 -17.17
CA LYS A 11 10.26 -3.56 -16.91
C LYS A 11 11.29 -4.57 -16.40
N ILE A 12 10.89 -5.79 -16.05
CA ILE A 12 11.74 -6.81 -15.39
C ILE A 12 11.90 -8.07 -16.26
N GLN A 13 11.20 -8.15 -17.38
CA GLN A 13 11.18 -9.34 -18.24
C GLN A 13 12.56 -9.79 -18.76
N GLU A 14 13.56 -8.92 -18.81
CA GLU A 14 14.84 -9.25 -19.48
C GLU A 14 15.97 -9.72 -18.55
N ARG A 15 15.83 -9.68 -17.22
CA ARG A 15 17.03 -9.78 -16.38
C ARG A 15 17.24 -11.04 -15.54
N GLU A 16 16.29 -11.92 -15.28
CA GLU A 16 16.55 -13.02 -14.30
C GLU A 16 15.61 -14.23 -14.42
N GLY A 17 15.50 -14.98 -15.47
CA GLY A 17 14.81 -16.30 -15.43
C GLY A 17 13.37 -16.29 -14.81
N ASN A 18 12.79 -15.12 -14.63
CA ASN A 18 11.48 -14.86 -14.05
C ASN A 18 10.45 -14.50 -15.13
N SER A 19 10.65 -15.00 -16.36
CA SER A 19 9.69 -14.82 -17.43
C SER A 19 8.34 -15.43 -17.05
N LEU A 20 7.28 -15.00 -17.69
CA LEU A 20 5.95 -15.55 -17.46
C LEU A 20 5.94 -17.06 -17.76
N GLU A 21 6.59 -17.43 -18.86
CA GLU A 21 6.72 -18.81 -19.32
C GLU A 21 7.44 -19.70 -18.28
N ALA A 22 8.56 -19.23 -17.72
CA ALA A 22 9.28 -19.97 -16.68
C ALA A 22 8.44 -20.17 -15.41
N GLN A 23 7.63 -19.17 -15.01
CA GLN A 23 6.72 -19.32 -13.88
C GLN A 23 5.63 -20.33 -14.20
N GLU A 24 5.04 -20.28 -15.40
CA GLU A 24 4.00 -21.23 -15.84
C GLU A 24 4.53 -22.66 -15.87
N GLU A 25 5.75 -22.87 -16.40
CA GLU A 25 6.38 -24.19 -16.41
C GLU A 25 6.61 -24.73 -15.00
N LEU A 26 7.12 -23.92 -14.07
CA LEU A 26 7.29 -24.30 -12.68
C LEU A 26 5.98 -24.67 -12.00
N LEU A 27 4.91 -23.89 -12.22
CA LEU A 27 3.60 -24.15 -11.67
C LEU A 27 2.99 -25.45 -12.23
N LYS A 28 3.10 -25.67 -13.55
CA LYS A 28 2.64 -26.93 -14.20
C LYS A 28 3.41 -28.13 -13.70
N ALA A 29 4.76 -28.00 -13.58
CA ALA A 29 5.62 -29.08 -13.05
C ALA A 29 5.29 -29.42 -11.59
N ALA A 30 4.85 -28.39 -10.80
CA ALA A 30 4.41 -28.59 -9.43
C ALA A 30 2.97 -29.11 -9.29
N GLY A 31 2.25 -29.32 -10.41
CA GLY A 31 0.92 -29.95 -10.43
C GLY A 31 -0.26 -28.99 -10.66
N ALA A 32 -0.03 -27.73 -11.02
CA ALA A 32 -1.11 -26.82 -11.40
C ALA A 32 -1.79 -27.31 -12.70
N LYS A 33 -3.10 -27.48 -12.67
CA LYS A 33 -3.90 -27.92 -13.83
C LYS A 33 -4.24 -26.78 -14.78
N ILE A 34 -4.46 -25.60 -14.22
CA ILE A 34 -4.77 -24.37 -14.95
C ILE A 34 -3.86 -23.29 -14.40
N VAL A 35 -3.27 -22.46 -15.26
CA VAL A 35 -2.45 -21.31 -14.85
C VAL A 35 -3.07 -20.03 -15.42
N PHE A 36 -3.39 -19.11 -14.52
CA PHE A 36 -3.81 -17.75 -14.84
C PHE A 36 -2.61 -16.84 -14.84
N SER A 37 -2.48 -15.95 -15.82
CA SER A 37 -1.31 -15.10 -15.94
C SER A 37 -1.65 -13.66 -16.28
N ASP A 38 -1.07 -12.71 -15.52
CA ASP A 38 -1.19 -11.28 -15.76
C ASP A 38 0.17 -10.68 -16.16
N SER A 39 0.19 -9.89 -17.25
CA SER A 39 1.34 -9.11 -17.66
C SER A 39 1.05 -7.62 -17.49
N PHE A 40 1.92 -6.88 -16.78
CA PHE A 40 1.73 -5.45 -16.49
C PHE A 40 2.50 -4.55 -17.43
N THR A 41 1.79 -3.72 -18.19
CA THR A 41 2.34 -2.51 -18.82
C THR A 41 2.10 -1.32 -17.89
N GLY A 42 3.07 -1.05 -17.04
CA GLY A 42 3.33 0.18 -16.25
C GLY A 42 2.23 1.07 -15.65
N ALA A 43 1.03 1.15 -16.20
CA ALA A 43 0.03 2.16 -15.83
C ALA A 43 -1.23 1.61 -15.16
N THR A 44 -1.61 0.36 -15.37
CA THR A 44 -2.86 -0.20 -14.84
C THR A 44 -2.62 -1.17 -13.69
N LEU A 45 -3.35 -0.95 -12.59
CA LEU A 45 -3.42 -1.82 -11.41
C LEU A 45 -4.35 -3.02 -11.62
N ASP A 46 -4.92 -3.14 -12.81
CA ASP A 46 -5.93 -4.14 -13.11
C ASP A 46 -5.31 -5.52 -13.28
N ARG A 47 -5.88 -6.52 -12.61
CA ARG A 47 -5.45 -7.93 -12.60
C ARG A 47 -6.63 -8.81 -13.04
N PRO A 48 -7.02 -8.74 -14.30
CA PRO A 48 -8.18 -9.47 -14.76
C PRO A 48 -8.07 -10.97 -14.53
N GLN A 49 -6.89 -11.55 -14.75
CA GLN A 49 -6.70 -12.98 -14.57
C GLN A 49 -6.70 -13.41 -13.10
N LEU A 50 -6.17 -12.58 -12.18
CA LEU A 50 -6.30 -12.83 -10.74
C LEU A 50 -7.76 -12.76 -10.29
N ASN A 51 -8.53 -11.80 -10.83
CA ASN A 51 -9.95 -11.67 -10.51
C ASN A 51 -10.77 -12.85 -11.05
N GLU A 52 -10.47 -13.34 -12.26
CA GLU A 52 -11.10 -14.54 -12.81
C GLU A 52 -10.72 -15.79 -12.00
N LEU A 53 -9.46 -15.95 -11.65
CA LEU A 53 -8.98 -17.03 -10.77
C LEU A 53 -9.75 -17.03 -9.44
N ARG A 54 -9.89 -15.85 -8.81
CA ARG A 54 -10.60 -15.71 -7.53
C ARG A 54 -12.07 -16.16 -7.61
N LYS A 55 -12.73 -15.91 -8.75
CA LYS A 55 -14.11 -16.37 -8.98
C LYS A 55 -14.21 -17.87 -9.26
N ALA A 56 -13.15 -18.46 -9.82
CA ALA A 56 -13.11 -19.85 -10.21
C ALA A 56 -12.72 -20.81 -9.07
N LEU A 57 -12.09 -20.28 -8.00
CA LEU A 57 -11.67 -21.08 -6.86
C LEU A 57 -12.86 -21.44 -5.95
N GLU A 58 -12.95 -22.72 -5.60
CA GLU A 58 -13.95 -23.28 -4.68
C GLU A 58 -13.30 -23.80 -3.39
N PRO A 59 -14.05 -23.93 -2.28
CA PRO A 59 -13.54 -24.54 -1.05
C PRO A 59 -12.93 -25.92 -1.31
N GLY A 60 -11.72 -26.14 -0.80
CA GLY A 60 -10.93 -27.34 -1.04
C GLY A 60 -9.95 -27.24 -2.21
N ASP A 61 -10.05 -26.20 -3.03
CA ASP A 61 -9.08 -25.94 -4.08
C ASP A 61 -7.76 -25.40 -3.50
N THR A 62 -6.72 -25.38 -4.33
CA THR A 62 -5.41 -24.86 -3.97
C THR A 62 -4.98 -23.81 -5.00
N LEU A 63 -4.73 -22.58 -4.53
CA LEU A 63 -4.00 -21.58 -5.28
C LEU A 63 -2.51 -21.87 -5.18
N MET A 64 -1.81 -21.95 -6.30
CA MET A 64 -0.36 -22.16 -6.36
C MET A 64 0.34 -20.96 -6.99
N ILE A 65 1.39 -20.48 -6.34
CA ILE A 65 2.23 -19.38 -6.82
C ILE A 65 3.72 -19.70 -6.64
N THR A 66 4.59 -19.14 -7.46
CA THR A 66 6.04 -19.36 -7.35
C THR A 66 6.64 -18.65 -6.14
N LYS A 67 6.24 -17.39 -5.91
CA LYS A 67 6.69 -16.54 -4.80
C LYS A 67 5.57 -15.60 -4.36
N LEU A 68 5.62 -15.13 -3.11
CA LEU A 68 4.58 -14.26 -2.52
C LEU A 68 4.46 -12.90 -3.26
N ASP A 69 5.57 -12.34 -3.77
CA ASP A 69 5.59 -11.09 -4.53
C ASP A 69 4.84 -11.16 -5.88
N ARG A 70 4.51 -12.36 -6.34
CA ARG A 70 3.63 -12.55 -7.50
C ARG A 70 2.18 -12.20 -7.19
N LEU A 71 1.77 -12.42 -5.94
CA LEU A 71 0.39 -12.19 -5.50
C LEU A 71 0.10 -10.72 -5.20
N ALA A 72 1.04 -9.99 -4.59
CA ALA A 72 0.84 -8.61 -4.17
C ALA A 72 2.12 -7.76 -4.33
N ARG A 73 1.98 -6.43 -4.16
CA ARG A 73 3.11 -5.48 -4.20
C ARG A 73 3.78 -5.29 -2.85
N SER A 74 3.07 -5.57 -1.77
CA SER A 74 3.61 -5.58 -0.41
C SER A 74 3.31 -6.91 0.24
N ALA A 75 4.16 -7.32 1.18
CA ALA A 75 3.96 -8.54 1.94
C ALA A 75 2.62 -8.51 2.68
N SER A 76 2.27 -7.37 3.30
CA SER A 76 0.99 -7.21 4.01
C SER A 76 -0.24 -7.46 3.13
N GLN A 77 -0.27 -6.91 1.91
CA GLN A 77 -1.38 -7.15 0.96
C GLN A 77 -1.44 -8.62 0.53
N GLY A 78 -0.27 -9.24 0.29
CA GLY A 78 -0.20 -10.66 -0.09
C GLY A 78 -0.72 -11.57 1.01
N ILE A 79 -0.37 -11.29 2.25
CA ILE A 79 -0.79 -12.05 3.42
C ILE A 79 -2.29 -11.87 3.68
N SER A 80 -2.82 -10.65 3.62
CA SER A 80 -4.27 -10.42 3.76
C SER A 80 -5.07 -11.17 2.69
N PHE A 81 -4.57 -11.24 1.46
CA PHE A 81 -5.22 -12.01 0.40
C PHE A 81 -5.15 -13.53 0.67
N ILE A 82 -4.01 -14.03 1.16
CA ILE A 82 -3.90 -15.44 1.59
C ILE A 82 -4.88 -15.76 2.71
N GLU A 83 -5.00 -14.90 3.72
CA GLU A 83 -5.95 -15.08 4.81
C GLU A 83 -7.40 -15.13 4.32
N GLU A 84 -7.74 -14.25 3.39
CA GLU A 84 -9.06 -14.27 2.76
C GLU A 84 -9.32 -15.62 2.08
N LEU A 85 -8.40 -16.15 1.27
CA LEU A 85 -8.53 -17.44 0.62
C LEU A 85 -8.68 -18.58 1.62
N LEU A 86 -7.82 -18.60 2.64
CA LEU A 86 -7.87 -19.61 3.69
C LEU A 86 -9.19 -19.58 4.48
N SER A 87 -9.76 -18.39 4.72
CA SER A 87 -11.06 -18.22 5.37
C SER A 87 -12.23 -18.79 4.55
N HIS A 88 -12.07 -18.81 3.22
CA HIS A 88 -13.01 -19.44 2.29
C HIS A 88 -12.73 -20.94 2.05
N GLY A 89 -11.81 -21.53 2.82
CA GLY A 89 -11.47 -22.95 2.69
C GLY A 89 -10.59 -23.28 1.47
N ILE A 90 -9.96 -22.28 0.88
CA ILE A 90 -9.03 -22.43 -0.25
C ILE A 90 -7.61 -22.52 0.30
N ASN A 91 -6.87 -23.54 -0.06
CA ASN A 91 -5.47 -23.71 0.34
C ASN A 91 -4.55 -22.83 -0.52
N VAL A 92 -3.41 -22.41 0.03
CA VAL A 92 -2.42 -21.63 -0.72
C VAL A 92 -1.06 -22.32 -0.67
N HIS A 93 -0.48 -22.59 -1.83
CA HIS A 93 0.85 -23.18 -1.97
C HIS A 93 1.80 -22.16 -2.60
N VAL A 94 2.74 -21.65 -1.81
CA VAL A 94 3.85 -20.83 -2.29
C VAL A 94 5.06 -21.72 -2.46
N LEU A 95 5.54 -21.94 -3.70
CA LEU A 95 6.53 -22.98 -4.00
C LEU A 95 7.82 -22.87 -3.17
N ASN A 96 8.26 -21.67 -2.85
CA ASN A 96 9.45 -21.43 -2.04
C ASN A 96 9.19 -21.38 -0.51
N MET A 97 7.94 -21.50 -0.06
CA MET A 97 7.57 -21.38 1.37
C MET A 97 6.80 -22.61 1.87
N GLY A 98 6.08 -23.28 1.00
CA GLY A 98 5.27 -24.46 1.32
C GLY A 98 3.77 -24.23 1.23
N LEU A 99 3.04 -25.27 1.64
CA LEU A 99 1.58 -25.29 1.61
C LEU A 99 1.01 -24.69 2.89
N MET A 100 0.13 -23.72 2.73
CA MET A 100 -0.67 -23.12 3.80
C MET A 100 -2.09 -23.67 3.72
N ASP A 101 -2.38 -24.56 4.62
CA ASP A 101 -3.67 -25.25 4.79
C ASP A 101 -4.09 -25.27 6.28
N SER A 102 -5.05 -26.09 6.62
CA SER A 102 -5.50 -26.31 8.01
C SER A 102 -4.55 -27.15 8.86
N SER A 103 -3.48 -27.73 8.29
CA SER A 103 -2.50 -28.55 9.01
C SER A 103 -1.71 -27.72 10.04
N PRO A 104 -1.11 -28.35 11.06
CA PRO A 104 -0.24 -27.65 12.01
C PRO A 104 0.91 -26.90 11.33
N THR A 105 1.54 -27.51 10.33
CA THR A 105 2.63 -26.89 9.54
C THR A 105 2.13 -25.71 8.72
N GLY A 106 0.99 -25.82 8.03
CA GLY A 106 0.37 -24.73 7.27
C GLY A 106 0.01 -23.55 8.17
N LYS A 107 -0.53 -23.81 9.36
CA LYS A 107 -0.82 -22.78 10.37
C LYS A 107 0.46 -22.09 10.86
N LEU A 108 1.53 -22.85 11.09
CA LEU A 108 2.82 -22.27 11.50
C LEU A 108 3.39 -21.35 10.42
N ILE A 109 3.43 -21.77 9.17
CA ILE A 109 3.91 -20.95 8.04
C ILE A 109 3.10 -19.64 7.98
N ARG A 110 1.78 -19.73 8.05
CA ARG A 110 0.90 -18.56 8.07
C ARG A 110 1.23 -17.62 9.23
N SER A 111 1.42 -18.12 10.45
CA SER A 111 1.73 -17.31 11.63
C SER A 111 3.06 -16.57 11.47
N ILE A 112 4.08 -17.22 10.91
CA ILE A 112 5.38 -16.61 10.62
C ILE A 112 5.22 -15.48 9.60
N LEU A 113 4.45 -15.69 8.53
CA LEU A 113 4.21 -14.67 7.51
C LEU A 113 3.45 -13.45 8.05
N LEU A 114 2.45 -13.69 8.92
CA LEU A 114 1.72 -12.60 9.59
C LEU A 114 2.64 -11.76 10.46
N ALA A 115 3.44 -12.42 11.31
CA ALA A 115 4.41 -11.72 12.15
C ALA A 115 5.42 -10.92 11.33
N PHE A 116 5.86 -11.46 10.18
CA PHE A 116 6.75 -10.75 9.27
C PHE A 116 6.10 -9.51 8.64
N ALA A 117 4.82 -9.61 8.23
CA ALA A 117 4.10 -8.47 7.67
C ALA A 117 3.87 -7.35 8.70
N GLU A 118 3.58 -7.71 9.93
CA GLU A 118 3.45 -6.77 11.05
C GLU A 118 4.78 -6.06 11.29
N PHE A 119 5.87 -6.82 11.41
CA PHE A 119 7.22 -6.27 11.54
C PHE A 119 7.59 -5.32 10.38
N GLU A 120 7.35 -5.69 9.12
CA GLU A 120 7.62 -4.82 7.96
C GLU A 120 6.83 -3.51 8.05
N ARG A 121 5.57 -3.58 8.46
CA ARG A 121 4.72 -2.39 8.65
C ARG A 121 5.27 -1.48 9.74
N ASP A 122 5.65 -2.04 10.88
CA ASP A 122 6.20 -1.28 12.01
C ASP A 122 7.53 -0.61 11.63
N MET A 123 8.40 -1.31 10.91
CA MET A 123 9.64 -0.75 10.38
C MET A 123 9.41 0.41 9.40
N ILE A 124 8.37 0.35 8.57
CA ILE A 124 8.00 1.46 7.68
C ILE A 124 7.52 2.67 8.48
N VAL A 125 6.70 2.45 9.52
CA VAL A 125 6.21 3.52 10.40
C VAL A 125 7.37 4.17 11.14
N GLU A 126 8.25 3.38 11.74
CA GLU A 126 9.42 3.86 12.47
C GLU A 126 10.34 4.70 11.57
N ARG A 127 10.71 4.19 10.39
CA ARG A 127 11.52 4.91 9.41
C ARG A 127 10.86 6.23 8.96
N THR A 128 9.54 6.22 8.79
CA THR A 128 8.78 7.41 8.40
C THR A 128 8.78 8.45 9.53
N GLN A 129 8.62 8.03 10.77
CA GLN A 129 8.68 8.92 11.94
C GLN A 129 10.08 9.50 12.14
N GLU A 130 11.10 8.68 11.99
CA GLU A 130 12.49 9.14 12.05
C GLU A 130 12.80 10.16 10.94
N GLY A 131 12.42 9.88 9.70
CA GLY A 131 12.56 10.82 8.59
C GLY A 131 11.84 12.15 8.83
N ARG A 132 10.65 12.14 9.45
CA ARG A 132 9.93 13.36 9.85
C ARG A 132 10.67 14.13 10.94
N ARG A 133 11.24 13.42 11.92
CA ARG A 133 12.02 14.03 13.01
C ARG A 133 13.27 14.72 12.47
N ILE A 134 13.99 14.07 11.55
CA ILE A 134 15.21 14.62 10.93
C ILE A 134 14.89 15.81 10.03
N SER A 135 13.85 15.70 9.20
CA SER A 135 13.48 16.77 8.24
C SER A 135 12.69 17.91 8.87
N GLY A 136 12.18 17.75 10.10
CA GLY A 136 11.25 18.71 10.71
C GLY A 136 9.89 18.81 10.01
N HIS A 137 9.64 17.95 9.02
CA HIS A 137 8.43 17.97 8.18
C HIS A 137 7.42 16.95 8.70
N TYR A 138 6.53 17.37 9.59
CA TYR A 138 5.52 16.50 10.20
C TYR A 138 4.28 16.27 9.33
N GLY A 139 4.30 16.75 8.08
CA GLY A 139 3.16 16.67 7.19
C GLY A 139 2.02 17.60 7.61
N GLY A 140 0.84 17.38 7.10
CA GLY A 140 -0.34 18.18 7.35
C GLY A 140 -0.77 19.00 6.14
N ARG A 141 -1.88 19.71 6.27
CA ARG A 141 -2.39 20.56 5.20
C ARG A 141 -1.42 21.71 4.93
N PRO A 142 -0.96 21.94 3.68
CA PRO A 142 -0.10 23.09 3.36
C PRO A 142 -0.70 24.40 3.85
N LYS A 143 0.13 25.27 4.37
CA LYS A 143 -0.31 26.62 4.78
C LYS A 143 -0.83 27.37 3.55
N LYS A 144 -2.09 27.81 3.60
CA LYS A 144 -2.75 28.50 2.48
C LYS A 144 -2.10 29.85 2.17
N TYR A 145 -1.55 30.49 3.20
CA TYR A 145 -0.93 31.80 3.10
C TYR A 145 0.52 31.75 3.60
N LYS A 146 1.42 32.49 2.94
CA LYS A 146 2.81 32.66 3.37
C LYS A 146 2.86 33.52 4.63
N GLN A 147 3.94 33.39 5.39
CA GLN A 147 4.16 34.15 6.63
C GLN A 147 4.10 35.67 6.38
N GLU A 148 4.78 36.14 5.33
CA GLU A 148 4.79 37.55 4.91
C GLU A 148 3.39 38.12 4.63
N GLN A 149 2.51 37.33 4.01
CA GLN A 149 1.13 37.73 3.75
C GLN A 149 0.33 37.88 5.02
N LEU A 150 0.56 37.03 6.01
CA LEU A 150 -0.12 37.09 7.32
C LEU A 150 0.40 38.29 8.13
N GLU A 151 1.68 38.58 8.10
CA GLU A 151 2.28 39.72 8.75
C GLU A 151 1.77 41.05 8.15
N HIS A 152 1.75 41.16 6.83
CA HIS A 152 1.16 42.29 6.16
C HIS A 152 -0.32 42.51 6.52
N ALA A 153 -1.09 41.41 6.57
CA ALA A 153 -2.50 41.48 6.98
C ALA A 153 -2.66 41.93 8.44
N LEU A 154 -1.77 41.48 9.34
CA LEU A 154 -1.79 41.93 10.74
C LEU A 154 -1.45 43.43 10.86
N TYR A 155 -0.50 43.92 10.08
CA TYR A 155 -0.17 45.38 10.02
C TYR A 155 -1.39 46.19 9.57
N LEU A 156 -2.13 45.72 8.55
CA LEU A 156 -3.35 46.40 8.12
C LEU A 156 -4.46 46.41 9.19
N LEU A 157 -4.49 45.46 10.10
CA LEU A 157 -5.45 45.46 11.23
C LEU A 157 -5.21 46.51 12.28
N GLU A 158 -4.11 47.28 12.22
CA GLU A 158 -3.87 48.45 13.06
C GLU A 158 -4.72 49.67 12.61
N SER A 159 -5.08 49.72 11.31
CA SER A 159 -5.79 50.85 10.73
C SER A 159 -7.16 50.51 10.14
N TYR A 160 -7.44 49.21 9.87
CA TYR A 160 -8.65 48.75 9.21
C TYR A 160 -9.34 47.65 10.00
N SER A 161 -10.66 47.55 9.82
CA SER A 161 -11.44 46.48 10.43
C SER A 161 -11.14 45.11 9.81
N TYR A 162 -11.42 44.01 10.53
CA TYR A 162 -11.25 42.64 10.04
C TYR A 162 -11.94 42.37 8.69
N ASN A 163 -13.13 42.94 8.49
CA ASN A 163 -13.86 42.77 7.23
C ASN A 163 -13.18 43.47 6.06
N GLN A 164 -12.66 44.67 6.30
CA GLN A 164 -11.91 45.44 5.27
C GLN A 164 -10.59 44.74 4.93
N VAL A 165 -9.82 44.29 5.92
CA VAL A 165 -8.58 43.53 5.69
C VAL A 165 -8.85 42.22 4.97
N ALA A 166 -9.93 41.54 5.31
CA ALA A 166 -10.32 40.30 4.60
C ALA A 166 -10.65 40.56 3.12
N ALA A 167 -11.34 41.68 2.82
CA ALA A 167 -11.63 42.11 1.45
C ALA A 167 -10.37 42.46 0.67
N MET A 168 -9.41 43.16 1.31
CA MET A 168 -8.14 43.60 0.68
C MET A 168 -7.17 42.44 0.41
N THR A 169 -7.07 41.50 1.36
CA THR A 169 -6.01 40.47 1.34
C THR A 169 -6.51 39.09 0.85
N GLY A 170 -7.83 38.88 0.77
CA GLY A 170 -8.42 37.57 0.50
C GLY A 170 -8.26 36.56 1.65
N ILE A 171 -7.78 37.00 2.83
CA ILE A 171 -7.62 36.18 4.02
C ILE A 171 -8.91 36.24 4.84
N SER A 172 -9.48 35.07 5.15
CA SER A 172 -10.74 35.04 5.91
C SER A 172 -10.59 35.67 7.30
N VAL A 173 -11.66 36.32 7.77
CA VAL A 173 -11.74 36.94 9.12
C VAL A 173 -11.32 35.95 10.21
N SER A 174 -11.76 34.70 10.12
CA SER A 174 -11.40 33.65 11.09
C SER A 174 -9.91 33.30 11.09
N THR A 175 -9.24 33.42 9.95
CA THR A 175 -7.78 33.23 9.85
C THR A 175 -7.04 34.42 10.45
N LEU A 176 -7.46 35.65 10.12
CA LEU A 176 -6.89 36.88 10.68
C LEU A 176 -6.98 36.88 12.21
N TYR A 177 -8.14 36.56 12.76
CA TYR A 177 -8.35 36.49 14.19
C TYR A 177 -7.42 35.47 14.86
N ARG A 178 -7.37 34.22 14.33
CA ARG A 178 -6.47 33.18 14.86
C ARG A 178 -4.98 33.56 14.77
N THR A 179 -4.58 34.23 13.69
CA THR A 179 -3.18 34.67 13.51
C THR A 179 -2.82 35.76 14.53
N LYS A 180 -3.71 36.73 14.76
CA LYS A 180 -3.49 37.79 15.76
C LYS A 180 -3.40 37.20 17.18
N LEU A 181 -4.30 36.27 17.51
CA LEU A 181 -4.30 35.62 18.82
C LEU A 181 -3.01 34.85 19.09
N ARG A 182 -2.48 34.15 18.08
CA ARG A 182 -1.22 33.39 18.17
C ARG A 182 -0.02 34.31 18.36
N LYS A 183 0.03 35.46 17.66
CA LYS A 183 1.11 36.43 17.82
C LYS A 183 1.10 37.07 19.20
N GLY A 184 -0.06 37.40 19.76
CA GLY A 184 -0.20 37.93 21.11
C GLY A 184 0.03 36.95 22.24
N LEU A 185 0.26 35.68 21.97
CA LEU A 185 0.66 34.65 22.93
C LEU A 185 2.19 34.37 22.87
N GLU A 186 2.88 34.89 21.85
CA GLU A 186 4.33 34.78 21.65
C GLU A 186 5.09 36.03 22.14
N GLU A 187 4.38 37.12 22.48
CA GLU A 187 4.86 38.32 23.18
C GLU A 187 4.58 38.22 24.70
#